data_43d6a2644db46b636023932c901755ec
#
_entry.id   43d6a2644db46b636023932c901755ec
#
_cell.length_a   1.000
_cell.length_b   1.000
_cell.length_c   1.000
_cell.angle_alpha   90.00
_cell.angle_beta   90.00
_cell.angle_gamma   90.00
#
_symmetry.space_group_name_H-M   'P 1'
#
loop_
_entity.id
_entity.type
_entity.pdbx_description
1 polymer ?
#
loop_
_entity_poly.entity_id
_entity_poly.type
_entity_poly.pdbx_seq_one_letter_code
_entity_poly.pdbx_strand_id
1 'polypeptide(L)'
;LATDLITNGTTRVCMFSSLHTDATLVLMDELERAGVTGYVGKVNMDRNGLPGKLQETTEESVQETLRWLDACHFEHIKPILTPRFTPSCTNELMTQLGKLANERGLYVQSHLSESTNEIAWVKELHPECSQYWETYDKYGLWKDHTLMAHCVWSDERERAAIRDAGVVVVHCGDSNVNICSGICPVRRMVN
;
A
#
# COMPACT_ATOMS: atom_id res chain seq x y z
N LEU A 1 15.05 -11.78 9.14
CA LEU A 1 14.13 -10.63 9.23
C LEU A 1 13.33 -10.66 10.55
N ALA A 2 12.50 -11.69 10.82
CA ALA A 2 11.64 -11.72 12.02
C ALA A 2 12.46 -11.58 13.32
N THR A 3 13.55 -12.33 13.45
CA THR A 3 14.49 -12.21 14.57
C THR A 3 15.06 -10.80 14.69
N ASP A 4 15.47 -10.19 13.58
CA ASP A 4 16.05 -8.83 13.57
C ASP A 4 15.03 -7.79 14.03
N LEU A 5 13.77 -7.91 13.60
CA LEU A 5 12.69 -7.04 14.06
C LEU A 5 12.54 -7.08 15.59
N ILE A 6 12.40 -8.28 16.16
CA ILE A 6 12.22 -8.46 17.59
C ILE A 6 13.44 -7.96 18.38
N THR A 7 14.66 -8.31 17.96
CA THR A 7 15.88 -7.88 18.66
C THR A 7 16.11 -6.39 18.60
N ASN A 8 15.55 -5.69 17.60
CA ASN A 8 15.55 -4.23 17.51
C ASN A 8 14.29 -3.56 18.11
N GLY A 9 13.45 -4.32 18.83
CA GLY A 9 12.27 -3.79 19.52
C GLY A 9 11.05 -3.56 18.64
N THR A 10 11.04 -4.04 17.39
CA THR A 10 9.89 -3.95 16.49
C THR A 10 8.94 -5.11 16.75
N THR A 11 7.79 -4.84 17.35
CA THR A 11 6.77 -5.85 17.68
C THR A 11 5.53 -5.76 16.81
N ARG A 12 5.38 -4.65 16.05
CA ARG A 12 4.25 -4.43 15.11
C ARG A 12 4.76 -3.99 13.77
N VAL A 13 4.11 -4.49 12.71
CA VAL A 13 4.50 -4.22 11.34
C VAL A 13 3.30 -3.90 10.45
N CYS A 14 3.55 -3.11 9.41
CA CYS A 14 2.68 -2.99 8.26
C CYS A 14 3.58 -3.09 7.01
N MET A 15 3.57 -4.23 6.34
CA MET A 15 4.58 -4.57 5.34
C MET A 15 4.00 -4.74 3.94
N PHE A 16 4.72 -4.18 2.97
CA PHE A 16 4.63 -4.57 1.58
C PHE A 16 5.52 -5.80 1.38
N SER A 17 4.95 -6.92 0.96
CA SER A 17 5.71 -8.12 0.60
C SER A 17 6.16 -8.04 -0.87
N SER A 18 5.86 -9.06 -1.64
CA SER A 18 6.08 -9.10 -3.07
C SER A 18 4.76 -9.40 -3.80
N LEU A 19 4.78 -9.45 -5.12
CA LEU A 19 3.62 -9.88 -5.90
C LEU A 19 3.39 -11.41 -5.80
N HIS A 20 4.37 -12.18 -5.27
CA HIS A 20 4.30 -13.64 -5.20
C HIS A 20 3.53 -14.08 -3.95
N THR A 21 2.41 -14.75 -4.16
CA THR A 21 1.53 -15.26 -3.08
C THR A 21 2.26 -16.16 -2.10
N ASP A 22 2.99 -17.16 -2.59
CA ASP A 22 3.66 -18.13 -1.71
C ASP A 22 4.77 -17.51 -0.87
N ALA A 23 5.54 -16.58 -1.44
CA ALA A 23 6.54 -15.82 -0.70
C ALA A 23 5.91 -14.93 0.38
N THR A 24 4.74 -14.34 0.10
CA THR A 24 3.99 -13.53 1.06
C THR A 24 3.47 -14.40 2.22
N LEU A 25 2.95 -15.59 1.92
CA LEU A 25 2.50 -16.54 2.96
C LEU A 25 3.65 -17.00 3.85
N VAL A 26 4.84 -17.30 3.27
CA VAL A 26 6.05 -17.64 4.05
C VAL A 26 6.44 -16.48 4.97
N LEU A 27 6.43 -15.25 4.48
CA LEU A 27 6.71 -14.07 5.31
C LEU A 27 5.73 -13.95 6.48
N MET A 28 4.43 -14.13 6.21
CA MET A 28 3.38 -14.06 7.24
C MET A 28 3.56 -15.15 8.30
N ASP A 29 3.85 -16.39 7.90
CA ASP A 29 4.09 -17.52 8.81
C ASP A 29 5.30 -17.28 9.72
N GLU A 30 6.41 -16.79 9.18
CA GLU A 30 7.61 -16.47 9.95
C GLU A 30 7.40 -15.32 10.95
N LEU A 31 6.62 -14.30 10.57
CA LEU A 31 6.27 -13.20 11.49
C LEU A 31 5.32 -13.66 12.58
N GLU A 32 4.33 -14.48 12.26
CA GLU A 32 3.40 -15.11 13.21
C GLU A 32 4.14 -15.96 14.25
N ARG A 33 5.05 -16.84 13.81
CA ARG A 33 5.89 -17.67 14.70
C ARG A 33 6.78 -16.85 15.62
N ALA A 34 7.24 -15.69 15.15
CA ALA A 34 8.05 -14.78 15.96
C ALA A 34 7.26 -13.96 16.97
N GLY A 35 5.92 -14.03 16.96
CA GLY A 35 5.05 -13.26 17.82
C GLY A 35 4.93 -11.78 17.41
N VAL A 36 5.27 -11.44 16.16
CA VAL A 36 5.03 -10.11 15.59
C VAL A 36 3.56 -9.95 15.27
N THR A 37 2.99 -8.77 15.51
CA THR A 37 1.61 -8.46 15.16
C THR A 37 1.54 -7.44 14.04
N GLY A 38 0.44 -7.43 13.26
CA GLY A 38 0.22 -6.38 12.27
C GLY A 38 -0.33 -6.86 10.95
N TYR A 39 0.09 -6.18 9.88
CA TYR A 39 -0.44 -6.40 8.55
C TYR A 39 0.69 -6.69 7.56
N VAL A 40 0.43 -7.63 6.66
CA VAL A 40 1.30 -7.94 5.52
C VAL A 40 0.45 -8.00 4.26
N GLY A 41 0.90 -7.40 3.18
CA GLY A 41 0.18 -7.37 1.92
C GLY A 41 0.94 -7.98 0.76
N LYS A 42 0.25 -8.85 -0.01
CA LYS A 42 0.67 -9.22 -1.35
C LYS A 42 0.57 -7.98 -2.23
N VAL A 43 1.66 -7.62 -2.89
CA VAL A 43 1.68 -6.46 -3.79
C VAL A 43 0.90 -6.75 -5.06
N ASN A 44 0.08 -5.80 -5.48
CA ASN A 44 -0.67 -5.83 -6.72
C ASN A 44 -0.05 -4.83 -7.70
N MET A 45 0.32 -5.29 -8.89
CA MET A 45 0.82 -4.44 -9.98
C MET A 45 0.69 -5.13 -11.33
N ASP A 46 -0.04 -4.49 -12.25
CA ASP A 46 -0.36 -5.02 -13.57
C ASP A 46 0.09 -4.12 -14.73
N ARG A 47 0.83 -3.04 -14.42
CA ARG A 47 1.47 -2.18 -15.44
C ARG A 47 2.77 -1.56 -14.93
N ASN A 48 3.58 -1.07 -15.87
CA ASN A 48 4.83 -0.35 -15.62
C ASN A 48 5.85 -1.11 -14.75
N GLY A 49 5.71 -2.44 -14.70
CA GLY A 49 6.68 -3.35 -14.10
C GLY A 49 7.51 -4.07 -15.15
N LEU A 50 8.24 -5.10 -14.74
CA LEU A 50 8.95 -6.00 -15.64
C LEU A 50 8.05 -7.18 -15.98
N PRO A 51 7.50 -7.27 -17.19
CA PRO A 51 6.57 -8.35 -17.56
C PRO A 51 7.13 -9.75 -17.28
N GLY A 52 6.29 -10.62 -16.72
CA GLY A 52 6.64 -12.01 -16.37
C GLY A 52 7.60 -12.17 -15.19
N LYS A 53 8.02 -11.06 -14.55
CA LYS A 53 8.87 -11.08 -13.34
C LYS A 53 8.33 -10.23 -12.21
N LEU A 54 8.05 -8.96 -12.51
CA LEU A 54 7.57 -7.97 -11.54
C LEU A 54 6.30 -7.27 -12.06
N GLN A 55 5.48 -8.01 -12.79
CA GLN A 55 4.18 -7.55 -13.29
C GLN A 55 3.31 -8.76 -13.57
N GLU A 56 2.09 -8.72 -13.04
CA GLU A 56 1.01 -9.66 -13.32
C GLU A 56 0.09 -9.09 -14.41
N THR A 57 -0.78 -9.89 -15.00
CA THR A 57 -2.00 -9.38 -15.64
C THR A 57 -3.01 -8.98 -14.56
N THR A 58 -4.01 -8.17 -14.91
CA THR A 58 -5.10 -7.82 -13.97
C THR A 58 -5.76 -9.08 -13.41
N GLU A 59 -6.08 -10.04 -14.29
CA GLU A 59 -6.73 -11.29 -13.89
C GLU A 59 -5.86 -12.12 -12.95
N GLU A 60 -4.58 -12.32 -13.27
CA GLU A 60 -3.63 -13.02 -12.40
C GLU A 60 -3.53 -12.33 -11.03
N SER A 61 -3.41 -11.01 -11.01
CA SER A 61 -3.28 -10.25 -9.76
C SER A 61 -4.50 -10.43 -8.86
N VAL A 62 -5.71 -10.43 -9.43
CA VAL A 62 -6.96 -10.65 -8.68
C VAL A 62 -7.07 -12.08 -8.19
N GLN A 63 -6.82 -13.07 -9.05
CA GLN A 63 -6.89 -14.49 -8.69
C GLN A 63 -5.88 -14.86 -7.60
N GLU A 64 -4.63 -14.41 -7.74
CA GLU A 64 -3.60 -14.65 -6.74
C GLU A 64 -3.88 -13.90 -5.43
N THR A 65 -4.54 -12.74 -5.47
CA THR A 65 -5.00 -12.06 -4.25
C THR A 65 -6.09 -12.85 -3.55
N LEU A 66 -7.06 -13.40 -4.27
CA LEU A 66 -8.10 -14.24 -3.69
C LEU A 66 -7.50 -15.52 -3.08
N ARG A 67 -6.61 -16.21 -3.81
CA ARG A 67 -5.88 -17.39 -3.31
C ARG A 67 -5.12 -17.08 -2.02
N TRP A 68 -4.42 -15.95 -1.99
CA TRP A 68 -3.69 -15.50 -0.82
C TRP A 68 -4.62 -15.23 0.37
N LEU A 69 -5.70 -14.48 0.17
CA LEU A 69 -6.68 -14.17 1.23
C LEU A 69 -7.32 -15.43 1.79
N ASP A 70 -7.66 -16.40 0.94
CA ASP A 70 -8.27 -17.65 1.36
C ASP A 70 -7.29 -18.57 2.10
N ALA A 71 -5.97 -18.39 1.91
CA ALA A 71 -4.93 -19.10 2.65
C ALA A 71 -4.49 -18.39 3.95
N CYS A 72 -4.93 -17.15 4.20
CA CYS A 72 -4.56 -16.39 5.40
C CYS A 72 -5.36 -16.84 6.63
N HIS A 73 -4.77 -17.69 7.46
CA HIS A 73 -5.36 -18.21 8.71
C HIS A 73 -4.52 -17.86 9.94
N PHE A 74 -3.82 -16.72 9.91
CA PHE A 74 -2.94 -16.26 10.99
C PHE A 74 -3.72 -15.50 12.06
N GLU A 75 -3.30 -15.63 13.33
CA GLU A 75 -3.96 -14.99 14.46
C GLU A 75 -3.52 -13.53 14.62
N HIS A 76 -2.23 -13.25 14.48
CA HIS A 76 -1.62 -11.95 14.80
C HIS A 76 -1.24 -11.15 13.56
N ILE A 77 -0.90 -11.83 12.46
CA ILE A 77 -0.61 -11.20 11.17
C ILE A 77 -1.84 -11.25 10.27
N LYS A 78 -2.33 -10.10 9.89
CA LYS A 78 -3.55 -9.95 9.08
C LYS A 78 -3.23 -9.53 7.64
N PRO A 79 -4.05 -9.93 6.67
CA PRO A 79 -3.90 -9.45 5.30
C PRO A 79 -4.29 -7.97 5.17
N ILE A 80 -3.58 -7.25 4.31
CA ILE A 80 -3.90 -5.89 3.89
C ILE A 80 -3.76 -5.79 2.37
N LEU A 81 -4.78 -5.29 1.67
CA LEU A 81 -4.71 -5.11 0.22
C LEU A 81 -3.65 -4.07 -0.14
N THR A 82 -2.82 -4.42 -1.11
CA THR A 82 -1.61 -3.63 -1.39
C THR A 82 -1.48 -3.33 -2.89
N PRO A 83 -2.36 -2.49 -3.48
CA PRO A 83 -2.01 -1.85 -4.74
C PRO A 83 -0.70 -1.10 -4.52
N ARG A 84 0.34 -1.43 -5.29
CA ARG A 84 1.68 -0.88 -5.03
C ARG A 84 1.64 0.64 -4.99
N PHE A 85 1.17 1.27 -6.05
CA PHE A 85 0.83 2.69 -6.18
C PHE A 85 0.11 2.91 -7.53
N THR A 86 -0.56 4.02 -7.69
CA THR A 86 -1.37 4.30 -8.88
C THR A 86 -0.65 4.05 -10.22
N PRO A 87 0.62 4.46 -10.43
CA PRO A 87 1.30 4.21 -11.70
C PRO A 87 1.52 2.74 -12.04
N SER A 88 1.53 1.84 -11.08
CA SER A 88 1.72 0.39 -11.31
C SER A 88 0.43 -0.41 -11.37
N CYS A 89 -0.72 0.23 -11.23
CA CYS A 89 -2.03 -0.42 -11.24
C CYS A 89 -2.90 0.19 -12.34
N THR A 90 -3.53 -0.66 -13.17
CA THR A 90 -4.53 -0.19 -14.13
C THR A 90 -5.82 0.22 -13.42
N ASN A 91 -6.66 0.98 -14.11
CA ASN A 91 -7.99 1.33 -13.62
C ASN A 91 -8.85 0.10 -13.33
N GLU A 92 -8.68 -0.94 -14.14
CA GLU A 92 -9.39 -2.20 -13.96
C GLU A 92 -8.95 -2.92 -12.68
N LEU A 93 -7.65 -3.07 -12.45
CA LEU A 93 -7.12 -3.65 -11.21
C LEU A 93 -7.59 -2.86 -9.98
N MET A 94 -7.47 -1.54 -10.00
CA MET A 94 -7.91 -0.68 -8.89
C MET A 94 -9.41 -0.85 -8.60
N THR A 95 -10.25 -0.98 -9.64
CA THR A 95 -11.69 -1.25 -9.49
C THR A 95 -11.94 -2.59 -8.80
N GLN A 96 -11.25 -3.65 -9.22
CA GLN A 96 -11.42 -4.98 -8.64
C GLN A 96 -10.94 -5.02 -7.17
N LEU A 97 -9.80 -4.39 -6.88
CA LEU A 97 -9.27 -4.30 -5.52
C LEU A 97 -10.19 -3.47 -4.61
N GLY A 98 -10.73 -2.36 -5.10
CA GLY A 98 -11.69 -1.55 -4.35
C GLY A 98 -12.97 -2.31 -4.00
N LYS A 99 -13.51 -3.06 -4.96
CA LYS A 99 -14.65 -3.95 -4.74
C LYS A 99 -14.32 -4.99 -3.66
N LEU A 100 -13.18 -5.67 -3.78
CA LEU A 100 -12.74 -6.70 -2.84
C LEU A 100 -12.52 -6.12 -1.43
N ALA A 101 -11.91 -4.93 -1.33
CA ALA A 101 -11.71 -4.23 -0.06
C ALA A 101 -13.03 -3.96 0.67
N ASN A 102 -14.05 -3.54 -0.07
CA ASN A 102 -15.35 -3.22 0.50
C ASN A 102 -16.15 -4.47 0.84
N GLU A 103 -16.17 -5.48 -0.02
CA GLU A 103 -16.91 -6.73 0.19
C GLU A 103 -16.37 -7.53 1.39
N ARG A 104 -15.06 -7.56 1.59
CA ARG A 104 -14.41 -8.32 2.66
C ARG A 104 -14.00 -7.46 3.87
N GLY A 105 -14.27 -6.16 3.87
CA GLY A 105 -13.91 -5.24 4.97
C GLY A 105 -12.40 -5.15 5.20
N LEU A 106 -11.59 -5.19 4.14
CA LEU A 106 -10.14 -5.23 4.24
C LEU A 106 -9.56 -3.82 4.38
N TYR A 107 -8.47 -3.75 5.15
CA TYR A 107 -7.57 -2.59 5.14
C TYR A 107 -6.84 -2.50 3.80
N VAL A 108 -6.41 -1.30 3.44
CA VAL A 108 -5.67 -1.01 2.21
C VAL A 108 -4.38 -0.28 2.58
N GLN A 109 -3.28 -0.60 1.91
CA GLN A 109 -2.06 0.21 1.97
C GLN A 109 -1.55 0.51 0.58
N SER A 110 -0.95 1.68 0.41
CA SER A 110 -0.31 2.08 -0.84
C SER A 110 0.73 3.18 -0.60
N HIS A 111 1.25 3.76 -1.67
CA HIS A 111 2.16 4.91 -1.64
C HIS A 111 1.43 6.16 -2.11
N LEU A 112 1.76 7.32 -1.54
CA LEU A 112 1.15 8.58 -1.86
C LEU A 112 2.16 9.72 -1.83
N SER A 113 2.23 10.49 -2.92
CA SER A 113 2.97 11.75 -3.01
C SER A 113 4.39 11.67 -2.44
N GLU A 114 5.12 10.60 -2.79
CA GLU A 114 6.47 10.36 -2.33
C GLU A 114 7.46 11.32 -2.99
N SER A 115 7.32 11.57 -4.29
CA SER A 115 8.18 12.48 -5.05
C SER A 115 7.40 13.34 -6.04
N THR A 116 7.99 14.47 -6.43
CA THR A 116 7.38 15.36 -7.43
C THR A 116 7.26 14.70 -8.80
N ASN A 117 8.22 13.84 -9.18
CA ASN A 117 8.18 13.10 -10.43
C ASN A 117 7.05 12.07 -10.45
N GLU A 118 6.81 11.39 -9.32
CA GLU A 118 5.68 10.47 -9.17
C GLU A 118 4.35 11.21 -9.31
N ILE A 119 4.18 12.35 -8.64
CA ILE A 119 2.97 13.18 -8.76
C ILE A 119 2.72 13.61 -10.21
N ALA A 120 3.77 14.06 -10.91
CA ALA A 120 3.68 14.42 -12.32
C ALA A 120 3.27 13.23 -13.19
N TRP A 121 3.85 12.06 -12.95
CA TRP A 121 3.52 10.83 -13.67
C TRP A 121 2.07 10.38 -13.42
N VAL A 122 1.61 10.46 -12.17
CA VAL A 122 0.19 10.19 -11.85
C VAL A 122 -0.73 11.15 -12.60
N LYS A 123 -0.38 12.43 -12.68
CA LYS A 123 -1.16 13.43 -13.43
C LYS A 123 -1.23 13.15 -14.94
N GLU A 124 -0.14 12.62 -15.52
CA GLU A 124 -0.13 12.18 -16.93
C GLU A 124 -1.03 10.97 -17.16
N LEU A 125 -1.01 10.00 -16.22
CA LEU A 125 -1.80 8.77 -16.32
C LEU A 125 -3.29 8.97 -16.02
N HIS A 126 -3.60 9.98 -15.19
CA HIS A 126 -4.95 10.31 -14.70
C HIS A 126 -5.25 11.80 -14.84
N PRO A 127 -5.31 12.32 -16.09
CA PRO A 127 -5.55 13.76 -16.33
C PRO A 127 -6.91 14.24 -15.80
N GLU A 128 -7.86 13.33 -15.61
CA GLU A 128 -9.18 13.60 -15.02
C GLU A 128 -9.14 13.88 -13.52
N CYS A 129 -8.10 13.42 -12.80
CA CYS A 129 -7.94 13.67 -11.37
C CYS A 129 -7.18 14.98 -11.13
N SER A 130 -7.66 15.82 -10.25
CA SER A 130 -7.01 17.08 -9.89
C SER A 130 -5.91 16.88 -8.85
N GLN A 131 -6.03 15.84 -8.02
CA GLN A 131 -5.12 15.46 -6.94
C GLN A 131 -4.76 13.98 -7.03
N TYR A 132 -3.60 13.60 -6.48
CA TYR A 132 -3.16 12.20 -6.52
C TYR A 132 -4.13 11.28 -5.75
N TRP A 133 -4.54 11.65 -4.54
CA TRP A 133 -5.42 10.83 -3.71
C TRP A 133 -6.76 10.48 -4.39
N GLU A 134 -7.27 11.32 -5.31
CA GLU A 134 -8.49 11.07 -6.06
C GLU A 134 -8.40 9.79 -6.92
N THR A 135 -7.19 9.37 -7.29
CA THR A 135 -6.96 8.11 -8.00
C THR A 135 -7.22 6.87 -7.16
N TYR A 136 -7.25 6.99 -5.85
CA TYR A 136 -7.66 5.94 -4.92
C TYR A 136 -9.15 6.07 -4.56
N ASP A 137 -9.61 7.28 -4.33
CA ASP A 137 -10.99 7.59 -3.92
C ASP A 137 -12.02 7.07 -4.92
N LYS A 138 -11.81 7.32 -6.20
CA LYS A 138 -12.73 6.89 -7.26
C LYS A 138 -12.94 5.37 -7.36
N TYR A 139 -12.07 4.57 -6.73
CA TYR A 139 -12.20 3.11 -6.66
C TYR A 139 -12.59 2.59 -5.28
N GLY A 140 -12.93 3.49 -4.33
CA GLY A 140 -13.29 3.11 -2.97
C GLY A 140 -12.12 2.57 -2.13
N LEU A 141 -10.90 2.97 -2.48
CA LEU A 141 -9.65 2.64 -1.75
C LEU A 141 -9.19 3.77 -0.82
N TRP A 142 -9.98 4.85 -0.67
CA TRP A 142 -9.68 6.00 0.17
C TRP A 142 -10.69 6.11 1.31
N LYS A 143 -10.32 5.64 2.50
CA LYS A 143 -11.21 5.58 3.67
C LYS A 143 -10.40 5.39 4.95
N ASP A 144 -11.06 5.37 6.10
CA ASP A 144 -10.49 5.21 7.45
C ASP A 144 -9.66 3.92 7.66
N HIS A 145 -9.81 2.93 6.79
CA HIS A 145 -9.02 1.69 6.79
C HIS A 145 -7.89 1.70 5.73
N THR A 146 -7.44 2.88 5.31
CA THR A 146 -6.37 3.05 4.33
C THR A 146 -5.13 3.65 4.96
N LEU A 147 -3.96 3.04 4.68
CA LEU A 147 -2.64 3.47 5.11
C LEU A 147 -1.86 3.95 3.88
N MET A 148 -1.39 5.20 3.92
CA MET A 148 -0.61 5.78 2.83
C MET A 148 0.82 6.06 3.25
N ALA A 149 1.76 5.38 2.60
CA ALA A 149 3.17 5.58 2.85
C ALA A 149 3.68 6.89 2.24
N HIS A 150 4.68 7.47 2.89
CA HIS A 150 5.45 8.64 2.51
C HIS A 150 4.75 9.98 2.72
N CYS A 151 3.80 10.38 1.90
CA CYS A 151 3.11 11.68 1.93
C CYS A 151 4.06 12.88 2.04
N VAL A 152 5.25 12.81 1.39
CA VAL A 152 6.32 13.81 1.50
C VAL A 152 5.89 15.13 0.88
N TRP A 153 5.23 15.07 -0.28
CA TRP A 153 4.83 16.23 -1.07
C TRP A 153 3.32 16.48 -1.03
N SER A 154 2.63 15.92 -0.03
CA SER A 154 1.20 16.19 0.18
C SER A 154 0.95 17.67 0.40
N ASP A 155 0.17 18.29 -0.47
CA ASP A 155 -0.26 19.68 -0.33
C ASP A 155 -1.36 19.83 0.74
N GLU A 156 -1.88 21.03 0.91
CA GLU A 156 -2.89 21.30 1.93
C GLU A 156 -4.24 20.62 1.61
N ARG A 157 -4.59 20.47 0.32
CA ARG A 157 -5.82 19.80 -0.11
C ARG A 157 -5.73 18.30 0.15
N GLU A 158 -4.60 17.69 -0.18
CA GLU A 158 -4.38 16.26 0.08
C GLU A 158 -4.35 15.98 1.58
N ARG A 159 -3.69 16.82 2.40
CA ARG A 159 -3.73 16.69 3.86
C ARG A 159 -5.13 16.84 4.45
N ALA A 160 -5.95 17.74 3.91
CA ALA A 160 -7.35 17.86 4.30
C ALA A 160 -8.13 16.59 3.96
N ALA A 161 -7.96 16.05 2.75
CA ALA A 161 -8.60 14.80 2.32
C ALA A 161 -8.16 13.60 3.17
N ILE A 162 -6.88 13.51 3.55
CA ILE A 162 -6.34 12.51 4.47
C ILE A 162 -7.08 12.55 5.80
N ARG A 163 -7.15 13.74 6.41
CA ARG A 163 -7.82 13.95 7.71
C ARG A 163 -9.32 13.65 7.64
N ASP A 164 -9.98 14.16 6.63
CA ASP A 164 -11.44 14.10 6.52
C ASP A 164 -11.93 12.66 6.24
N ALA A 165 -11.13 11.84 5.53
CA ALA A 165 -11.38 10.43 5.30
C ALA A 165 -10.86 9.50 6.41
N GLY A 166 -10.08 10.01 7.37
CA GLY A 166 -9.45 9.18 8.40
C GLY A 166 -8.32 8.28 7.89
N VAL A 167 -7.71 8.64 6.76
CA VAL A 167 -6.58 7.90 6.20
C VAL A 167 -5.35 8.06 7.09
N VAL A 168 -4.63 6.97 7.31
CA VAL A 168 -3.42 6.92 8.14
C VAL A 168 -2.19 7.20 7.30
N VAL A 169 -1.40 8.20 7.68
CA VAL A 169 -0.10 8.47 7.07
C VAL A 169 0.98 7.63 7.73
N VAL A 170 1.75 6.90 6.93
CA VAL A 170 2.90 6.11 7.37
C VAL A 170 4.18 6.86 7.02
N HIS A 171 4.87 7.37 8.03
CA HIS A 171 6.13 8.08 7.85
C HIS A 171 7.29 7.11 7.60
N CYS A 172 7.91 7.22 6.43
CA CYS A 172 9.03 6.36 5.98
C CYS A 172 10.34 7.14 5.93
N GLY A 173 10.78 7.66 7.10
CA GLY A 173 11.91 8.61 7.19
C GLY A 173 13.18 8.13 6.50
N ASP A 174 13.66 6.94 6.82
CA ASP A 174 14.89 6.37 6.26
C ASP A 174 14.77 6.14 4.75
N SER A 175 13.63 5.60 4.30
CA SER A 175 13.36 5.42 2.86
C SER A 175 13.40 6.76 2.12
N ASN A 176 12.70 7.77 2.66
CA ASN A 176 12.62 9.10 2.05
C ASN A 176 14.02 9.73 1.88
N VAL A 177 14.90 9.55 2.86
CA VAL A 177 16.28 10.04 2.79
C VAL A 177 17.12 9.23 1.81
N ASN A 178 17.03 7.90 1.87
CA ASN A 178 17.85 6.99 1.06
C ASN A 178 17.61 7.15 -0.45
N ILE A 179 16.39 7.43 -0.87
CA ILE A 179 16.05 7.63 -2.29
C ILE A 179 15.83 9.10 -2.66
N CYS A 180 16.19 10.01 -1.76
CA CYS A 180 16.08 11.45 -1.98
C CYS A 180 14.65 11.95 -2.28
N SER A 181 13.63 11.32 -1.72
CA SER A 181 12.23 11.74 -1.89
C SER A 181 11.95 13.09 -1.24
N GLY A 182 12.62 13.40 -0.14
CA GLY A 182 12.48 14.64 0.62
C GLY A 182 12.16 14.40 2.10
N ILE A 183 11.76 15.46 2.79
CA ILE A 183 11.43 15.42 4.22
C ILE A 183 9.92 15.57 4.39
N CYS A 184 9.25 14.53 4.88
CA CYS A 184 7.83 14.59 5.16
C CYS A 184 7.52 15.67 6.21
N PRO A 185 6.53 16.54 5.98
CA PRO A 185 6.18 17.63 6.89
C PRO A 185 5.36 17.13 8.09
N VAL A 186 5.91 16.22 8.90
CA VAL A 186 5.22 15.51 9.99
C VAL A 186 4.45 16.47 10.91
N ARG A 187 5.03 17.62 11.28
CA ARG A 187 4.32 18.60 12.13
C ARG A 187 3.02 19.12 11.51
N ARG A 188 2.95 19.23 10.17
CA ARG A 188 1.75 19.66 9.46
C ARG A 188 0.74 18.53 9.28
N MET A 189 1.16 17.28 9.51
CA MET A 189 0.27 16.12 9.48
C MET A 189 -0.43 15.89 10.83
N VAL A 190 0.19 16.33 11.94
CA VAL A 190 -0.30 16.09 13.31
C VAL A 190 -1.18 17.23 13.81
N ASN A 191 -1.05 18.44 13.26
CA ASN A 191 -1.81 19.64 13.63
C ASN A 191 -2.98 19.89 12.67
#